data_afe71db83cbc0d265e1ac4215d29a2d5
#
_entry.id   afe71db83cbc0d265e1ac4215d29a2d5
#
_cell.length_a   1.000
_cell.length_b   1.000
_cell.length_c   1.000
_cell.angle_alpha   90.00
_cell.angle_beta   90.00
_cell.angle_gamma   90.00
#
_symmetry.space_group_name_H-M   'P 1'
#
loop_
_entity.id
_entity.type
_entity.pdbx_description
1 polymer ?
#
loop_
_entity_poly.entity_id
_entity_poly.type
_entity_poly.pdbx_seq_one_letter_code
_entity_poly.pdbx_strand_id
1 'polypeptide(L)'
;MRAKDADGTARVAFAPAGGESLVAVAQRLGQVPQPPYIHRRHTEGERRLDRERYQTVYADPARPVAVAAPTAGLHFTPALLAQLTAGGIRLADLTLHVGLGTFRPITTATIEQHPMHQEEYELPVATQRLLFHPGGRRVAVGTTTVRSLEDFLAGHAAPLEDPYRAATGLFLHPPRDFRGVDVLITNFHQPCSTLLCLVAAILTPGSTDGVGWIREIYAEAIAREYRFFSYGDAMLIL
;
A
#
# COMPACT_ATOMS: atom_id res chain seq x y z
N MET A 1 6.50 19.79 22.21
CA MET A 1 5.96 18.44 22.44
C MET A 1 5.03 18.51 23.65
N ARG A 2 3.80 17.97 23.58
CA ARG A 2 2.83 18.01 24.71
C ARG A 2 2.77 16.69 25.48
N ALA A 3 2.96 15.56 24.81
CA ALA A 3 3.01 14.24 25.40
C ALA A 3 3.78 13.29 24.49
N LYS A 4 4.31 12.20 25.06
CA LYS A 4 4.91 11.09 24.34
C LYS A 4 4.38 9.79 24.94
N ASP A 5 3.81 8.93 24.11
CA ASP A 5 3.25 7.65 24.51
C ASP A 5 4.32 6.55 24.52
N ALA A 6 4.04 5.42 25.18
CA ALA A 6 5.00 4.32 25.35
C ALA A 6 5.41 3.67 24.01
N ASP A 7 4.57 3.75 22.99
CA ASP A 7 4.83 3.25 21.62
C ASP A 7 5.71 4.19 20.77
N GLY A 8 6.15 5.34 21.36
CA GLY A 8 6.94 6.35 20.69
C GLY A 8 6.13 7.45 19.99
N THR A 9 4.80 7.34 19.94
CA THR A 9 3.91 8.39 19.41
C THR A 9 4.05 9.66 20.26
N ALA A 10 4.07 10.82 19.60
CA ALA A 10 4.18 12.09 20.29
C ALA A 10 3.07 13.05 19.86
N ARG A 11 2.45 13.70 20.83
CA ARG A 11 1.55 14.83 20.59
C ARG A 11 2.34 16.13 20.53
N VAL A 12 2.28 16.75 19.37
CA VAL A 12 3.00 18.03 19.13
C VAL A 12 1.97 19.11 18.83
N ALA A 13 2.15 20.28 19.44
CA ALA A 13 1.43 21.47 19.06
C ALA A 13 2.33 22.36 18.21
N PHE A 14 1.82 22.79 17.09
CA PHE A 14 2.47 23.74 16.22
C PHE A 14 1.75 25.09 16.33
N ALA A 15 2.51 26.17 16.37
CA ALA A 15 2.02 27.55 16.32
C ALA A 15 2.74 28.26 15.18
N PRO A 16 2.26 28.11 13.93
CA PRO A 16 2.87 28.79 12.80
C PRO A 16 2.82 30.30 12.95
N ALA A 17 3.89 30.99 12.62
CA ALA A 17 3.92 32.44 12.62
C ALA A 17 3.05 33.02 11.49
N GLY A 18 2.42 34.19 11.71
CA GLY A 18 1.70 34.89 10.67
C GLY A 18 0.36 34.30 10.24
N GLY A 19 -0.21 33.34 11.03
CA GLY A 19 -1.52 32.77 10.72
C GLY A 19 -1.51 31.75 9.56
N GLU A 20 -0.34 31.35 9.12
CA GLU A 20 -0.17 30.31 8.07
C GLU A 20 -0.74 28.96 8.57
N SER A 21 -1.40 28.20 7.69
CA SER A 21 -1.88 26.85 8.06
C SER A 21 -0.71 25.88 8.23
N LEU A 22 -0.87 24.88 9.12
CA LEU A 22 0.15 23.83 9.30
C LEU A 22 0.47 23.10 8.00
N VAL A 23 -0.54 22.88 7.16
CA VAL A 23 -0.39 22.24 5.85
C VAL A 23 0.51 23.07 4.93
N ALA A 24 0.30 24.40 4.88
CA ALA A 24 1.13 25.30 4.09
C ALA A 24 2.58 25.31 4.57
N VAL A 25 2.80 25.33 5.89
CA VAL A 25 4.15 25.21 6.48
C VAL A 25 4.79 23.87 6.10
N ALA A 26 4.05 22.77 6.23
CA ALA A 26 4.54 21.44 5.89
C ALA A 26 4.87 21.32 4.39
N GLN A 27 4.07 21.91 3.50
CA GLN A 27 4.36 21.95 2.06
C GLN A 27 5.62 22.74 1.72
N ARG A 28 5.87 23.83 2.44
CA ARG A 28 7.01 24.72 2.21
C ARG A 28 8.31 24.19 2.80
N LEU A 29 8.28 23.68 4.04
CA LEU A 29 9.47 23.27 4.80
C LEU A 29 9.63 21.77 4.90
N GLY A 30 8.55 21.00 4.71
CA GLY A 30 8.52 19.58 4.87
C GLY A 30 9.23 18.82 3.75
N GLN A 31 9.51 17.57 4.05
CA GLN A 31 10.04 16.61 3.10
C GLN A 31 9.03 15.46 2.95
N VAL A 32 9.04 14.81 1.80
CA VAL A 32 8.23 13.61 1.59
C VAL A 32 8.75 12.53 2.53
N PRO A 33 7.93 11.98 3.43
CA PRO A 33 8.33 10.87 4.28
C PRO A 33 8.71 9.67 3.41
N GLN A 34 9.83 9.05 3.73
CA GLN A 34 10.32 7.88 2.99
C GLN A 34 10.64 6.74 3.95
N PRO A 35 10.58 5.49 3.48
CA PRO A 35 11.03 4.35 4.26
C PRO A 35 12.50 4.49 4.69
N PRO A 36 12.88 3.94 5.85
CA PRO A 36 14.22 4.12 6.44
C PRO A 36 15.38 3.64 5.56
N TYR A 37 15.12 2.73 4.62
CA TYR A 37 16.13 2.20 3.68
C TYR A 37 16.42 3.14 2.49
N ILE A 38 15.62 4.21 2.30
CA ILE A 38 15.89 5.23 1.29
C ILE A 38 16.76 6.32 1.93
N HIS A 39 18.03 6.30 1.60
CA HIS A 39 18.97 7.30 2.10
C HIS A 39 19.00 8.51 1.17
N ARG A 40 18.81 9.70 1.71
CA ARG A 40 18.85 10.99 1.01
C ARG A 40 19.85 11.93 1.65
N ARG A 41 20.54 12.71 0.84
CA ARG A 41 21.39 13.82 1.29
C ARG A 41 20.61 15.09 1.58
N HIS A 42 19.29 15.05 1.32
CA HIS A 42 18.35 16.17 1.51
C HIS A 42 18.69 17.43 0.72
N THR A 43 19.32 17.27 -0.45
CA THR A 43 19.52 18.37 -1.40
C THR A 43 18.19 18.84 -1.98
N GLU A 44 18.13 20.09 -2.49
CA GLU A 44 16.90 20.62 -3.09
C GLU A 44 16.48 19.83 -4.34
N GLY A 45 17.45 19.32 -5.11
CA GLY A 45 17.19 18.44 -6.26
C GLY A 45 16.51 17.13 -5.86
N GLU A 46 17.00 16.49 -4.80
CA GLU A 46 16.38 15.26 -4.26
C GLU A 46 14.97 15.52 -3.71
N ARG A 47 14.76 16.60 -2.96
CA ARG A 47 13.44 16.99 -2.45
C ARG A 47 12.42 17.18 -3.56
N ARG A 48 12.82 17.86 -4.65
CA ARG A 48 11.96 18.07 -5.82
C ARG A 48 11.64 16.74 -6.50
N LEU A 49 12.64 15.89 -6.70
CA LEU A 49 12.48 14.57 -7.29
C LEU A 49 11.55 13.68 -6.47
N ASP A 50 11.69 13.68 -5.15
CA ASP A 50 10.85 12.89 -4.27
C ASP A 50 9.40 13.37 -4.26
N ARG A 51 9.16 14.70 -4.29
CA ARG A 51 7.80 15.25 -4.42
C ARG A 51 7.14 14.83 -5.74
N GLU A 52 7.90 14.77 -6.82
CA GLU A 52 7.42 14.37 -8.15
C GLU A 52 7.23 12.86 -8.26
N ARG A 53 8.17 12.07 -7.72
CA ARG A 53 8.29 10.64 -7.99
C ARG A 53 7.73 9.71 -6.92
N TYR A 54 7.64 10.18 -5.66
CA TYR A 54 7.15 9.35 -4.56
C TYR A 54 5.65 9.55 -4.32
N GLN A 55 4.89 9.62 -5.42
CA GLN A 55 3.42 9.62 -5.39
C GLN A 55 2.90 9.01 -6.70
N THR A 56 1.74 8.37 -6.62
CA THR A 56 1.07 7.80 -7.80
C THR A 56 0.46 8.90 -8.66
N VAL A 57 0.40 8.68 -9.97
CA VAL A 57 -0.18 9.64 -10.94
C VAL A 57 -1.69 9.83 -10.79
N TYR A 58 -2.33 8.97 -10.01
CA TYR A 58 -3.77 9.00 -9.72
C TYR A 58 -4.09 9.41 -8.27
N ALA A 59 -3.10 9.87 -7.49
CA ALA A 59 -3.35 10.40 -6.16
C ALA A 59 -4.22 11.66 -6.22
N ASP A 60 -5.19 11.77 -5.31
CA ASP A 60 -6.03 12.96 -5.19
C ASP A 60 -5.29 14.08 -4.44
N PRO A 61 -4.91 15.18 -5.11
CA PRO A 61 -4.19 16.27 -4.47
C PRO A 61 -5.04 17.04 -3.44
N ALA A 62 -6.36 16.89 -3.45
CA ALA A 62 -7.25 17.48 -2.47
C ALA A 62 -7.25 16.74 -1.12
N ARG A 63 -6.65 15.54 -1.06
CA ARG A 63 -6.59 14.68 0.14
C ARG A 63 -5.15 14.36 0.57
N PRO A 64 -4.31 15.34 0.92
CA PRO A 64 -2.89 15.13 1.23
C PRO A 64 -2.68 14.65 2.68
N VAL A 65 -3.24 13.49 3.04
CA VAL A 65 -3.24 12.97 4.43
C VAL A 65 -2.44 11.69 4.63
N ALA A 66 -2.03 11.01 3.55
CA ALA A 66 -1.20 9.80 3.66
C ALA A 66 0.26 10.14 3.95
N VAL A 67 0.91 9.32 4.79
CA VAL A 67 2.33 9.44 5.12
C VAL A 67 3.21 8.70 4.10
N ALA A 68 2.70 7.61 3.52
CA ALA A 68 3.42 6.82 2.53
C ALA A 68 2.57 6.65 1.26
N ALA A 69 3.23 6.63 0.09
CA ALA A 69 2.58 6.31 -1.18
C ALA A 69 2.36 4.80 -1.31
N PRO A 70 1.31 4.34 -2.02
CA PRO A 70 1.13 2.95 -2.41
C PRO A 70 2.11 2.61 -3.53
N THR A 71 3.33 2.19 -3.16
CA THR A 71 4.51 2.20 -4.04
C THR A 71 4.42 1.27 -5.24
N ALA A 72 3.61 0.21 -5.20
CA ALA A 72 3.31 -0.59 -6.39
C ALA A 72 2.64 0.23 -7.51
N GLY A 73 1.91 1.28 -7.15
CA GLY A 73 1.27 2.20 -8.09
C GLY A 73 2.23 3.17 -8.80
N LEU A 74 3.47 3.31 -8.31
CA LEU A 74 4.47 4.18 -8.93
C LEU A 74 4.91 3.71 -10.33
N HIS A 75 4.64 2.46 -10.66
CA HIS A 75 4.91 1.88 -11.99
C HIS A 75 3.91 2.32 -13.05
N PHE A 76 2.79 2.90 -12.66
CA PHE A 76 1.76 3.35 -13.60
C PHE A 76 2.02 4.77 -14.07
N THR A 77 1.87 4.97 -15.38
CA THR A 77 1.91 6.29 -16.01
C THR A 77 0.52 6.63 -16.57
N PRO A 78 0.21 7.91 -16.81
CA PRO A 78 -1.05 8.29 -17.47
C PRO A 78 -1.23 7.60 -18.82
N ALA A 79 -0.15 7.43 -19.59
CA ALA A 79 -0.18 6.73 -20.86
C ALA A 79 -0.53 5.25 -20.71
N LEU A 80 0.04 4.55 -19.75
CA LEU A 80 -0.30 3.15 -19.46
C LEU A 80 -1.76 3.00 -19.03
N LEU A 81 -2.26 3.86 -18.12
CA LEU A 81 -3.64 3.83 -17.70
C LEU A 81 -4.61 4.04 -18.89
N ALA A 82 -4.28 4.98 -19.79
CA ALA A 82 -5.06 5.20 -21.00
C ALA A 82 -5.05 3.97 -21.94
N GLN A 83 -3.89 3.31 -22.11
CA GLN A 83 -3.79 2.08 -22.90
C GLN A 83 -4.61 0.93 -22.31
N LEU A 84 -4.57 0.74 -20.98
CA LEU A 84 -5.37 -0.27 -20.29
C LEU A 84 -6.87 -0.04 -20.51
N THR A 85 -7.31 1.21 -20.36
CA THR A 85 -8.72 1.59 -20.59
C THR A 85 -9.13 1.37 -22.04
N ALA A 86 -8.29 1.77 -23.01
CA ALA A 86 -8.53 1.53 -24.43
C ALA A 86 -8.57 0.02 -24.78
N GLY A 87 -7.82 -0.80 -24.03
CA GLY A 87 -7.85 -2.26 -24.11
C GLY A 87 -9.07 -2.91 -23.44
N GLY A 88 -10.01 -2.12 -22.91
CA GLY A 88 -11.25 -2.63 -22.28
C GLY A 88 -11.09 -3.02 -20.81
N ILE A 89 -9.97 -2.69 -20.18
CA ILE A 89 -9.78 -2.91 -18.75
C ILE A 89 -10.50 -1.81 -17.96
N ARG A 90 -11.38 -2.21 -17.05
CA ARG A 90 -12.07 -1.28 -16.16
C ARG A 90 -11.15 -0.92 -14.99
N LEU A 91 -10.92 0.36 -14.81
CA LEU A 91 -10.16 0.88 -13.68
C LEU A 91 -11.11 1.21 -12.52
N ALA A 92 -10.68 0.88 -11.32
CA ALA A 92 -11.37 1.21 -10.08
C ALA A 92 -10.34 1.72 -9.06
N ASP A 93 -10.73 2.69 -8.28
CA ASP A 93 -9.88 3.31 -7.26
C ASP A 93 -10.45 3.12 -5.85
N LEU A 94 -9.56 3.17 -4.88
CA LEU A 94 -9.89 3.34 -3.48
C LEU A 94 -8.91 4.34 -2.85
N THR A 95 -9.35 5.06 -1.83
CA THR A 95 -8.47 5.98 -1.11
C THR A 95 -7.81 5.24 0.05
N LEU A 96 -6.49 5.33 0.15
CA LEU A 96 -5.68 4.74 1.19
C LEU A 96 -4.99 5.83 2.02
N HIS A 97 -5.07 5.71 3.33
CA HIS A 97 -4.33 6.54 4.28
C HIS A 97 -3.21 5.70 4.90
N VAL A 98 -2.18 5.45 4.09
CA VAL A 98 -1.07 4.56 4.49
C VAL A 98 -0.20 5.24 5.53
N GLY A 99 -0.04 4.60 6.69
CA GLY A 99 0.82 5.05 7.78
C GLY A 99 2.23 4.44 7.73
N LEU A 100 3.10 4.92 8.62
CA LEU A 100 4.48 4.40 8.77
C LEU A 100 4.55 2.94 9.23
N GLY A 101 3.45 2.40 9.78
CA GLY A 101 3.39 1.03 10.29
C GLY A 101 3.66 -0.05 9.25
N THR A 102 3.38 0.23 7.96
CA THR A 102 3.59 -0.69 6.83
C THR A 102 5.04 -1.18 6.71
N PHE A 103 6.00 -0.40 7.18
CA PHE A 103 7.44 -0.72 7.09
C PHE A 103 8.01 -1.36 8.36
N ARG A 104 7.18 -1.66 9.38
CA ARG A 104 7.63 -2.33 10.60
C ARG A 104 7.90 -3.81 10.34
N PRO A 105 9.09 -4.33 10.69
CA PRO A 105 9.38 -5.75 10.58
C PRO A 105 8.63 -6.57 11.63
N ILE A 106 8.40 -7.84 11.35
CA ILE A 106 7.91 -8.81 12.33
C ILE A 106 9.05 -9.11 13.30
N THR A 107 8.83 -8.82 14.58
CA THR A 107 9.82 -9.04 15.67
C THR A 107 9.35 -10.06 16.68
N THR A 108 8.15 -10.58 16.53
CA THR A 108 7.55 -11.60 17.41
C THR A 108 8.08 -13.00 17.10
N ALA A 109 7.99 -13.91 18.06
CA ALA A 109 8.45 -15.29 17.90
C ALA A 109 7.62 -16.05 16.85
N THR A 110 6.33 -15.75 16.74
CA THR A 110 5.42 -16.29 15.72
C THR A 110 4.69 -15.16 15.02
N ILE A 111 4.25 -15.40 13.79
CA ILE A 111 3.56 -14.38 12.97
C ILE A 111 2.20 -14.02 13.55
N GLU A 112 1.51 -14.95 14.21
CA GLU A 112 0.19 -14.75 14.82
C GLU A 112 0.24 -13.75 15.98
N GLN A 113 1.39 -13.60 16.63
CA GLN A 113 1.60 -12.66 17.73
C GLN A 113 1.93 -11.24 17.25
N HIS A 114 2.15 -11.05 15.93
CA HIS A 114 2.52 -9.75 15.41
C HIS A 114 1.35 -8.75 15.49
N PRO A 115 1.51 -7.62 16.21
CA PRO A 115 0.48 -6.60 16.29
C PRO A 115 0.41 -5.84 14.95
N MET A 116 -0.62 -6.12 14.16
CA MET A 116 -0.85 -5.41 12.91
C MET A 116 -1.25 -3.96 13.17
N HIS A 117 -0.61 -3.05 12.44
CA HIS A 117 -1.03 -1.66 12.38
C HIS A 117 -2.34 -1.54 11.60
N GLN A 118 -3.13 -0.53 11.95
CA GLN A 118 -4.35 -0.21 11.22
C GLN A 118 -4.04 0.75 10.07
N GLU A 119 -4.69 0.54 8.94
CA GLU A 119 -4.69 1.41 7.78
C GLU A 119 -6.11 1.82 7.43
N GLU A 120 -6.35 3.12 7.41
CA GLU A 120 -7.65 3.65 7.02
C GLU A 120 -7.81 3.62 5.50
N TYR A 121 -9.02 3.28 5.05
CA TYR A 121 -9.34 3.27 3.62
C TYR A 121 -10.78 3.72 3.37
N GLU A 122 -11.01 4.22 2.16
CA GLU A 122 -12.34 4.53 1.66
C GLU A 122 -12.57 3.80 0.33
N LEU A 123 -13.67 3.07 0.24
CA LEU A 123 -14.08 2.31 -0.93
C LEU A 123 -15.31 2.99 -1.56
N PRO A 124 -15.16 3.69 -2.70
CA PRO A 124 -16.26 4.34 -3.42
C PRO A 124 -17.33 3.34 -3.88
N VAL A 125 -18.59 3.77 -3.97
CA VAL A 125 -19.72 2.93 -4.43
C VAL A 125 -19.44 2.33 -5.81
N ALA A 126 -18.83 3.09 -6.72
CA ALA A 126 -18.48 2.60 -8.05
C ALA A 126 -17.51 1.41 -7.99
N THR A 127 -16.50 1.48 -7.14
CA THR A 127 -15.53 0.40 -6.91
C THR A 127 -16.20 -0.79 -6.24
N GLN A 128 -17.07 -0.57 -5.24
CA GLN A 128 -17.84 -1.65 -4.62
C GLN A 128 -18.68 -2.41 -5.67
N ARG A 129 -19.37 -1.71 -6.56
CA ARG A 129 -20.18 -2.33 -7.63
C ARG A 129 -19.32 -3.15 -8.59
N LEU A 130 -18.13 -2.67 -8.94
CA LEU A 130 -17.20 -3.43 -9.78
C LEU A 130 -16.67 -4.68 -9.09
N LEU A 131 -16.42 -4.61 -7.76
CA LEU A 131 -15.95 -5.73 -6.96
C LEU A 131 -16.95 -6.90 -6.93
N PHE A 132 -18.26 -6.59 -6.89
CA PHE A 132 -19.34 -7.59 -6.95
C PHE A 132 -19.82 -7.91 -8.39
N HIS A 133 -19.26 -7.25 -9.41
CA HIS A 133 -19.66 -7.51 -10.78
C HIS A 133 -19.18 -8.91 -11.22
N PRO A 134 -20.06 -9.75 -11.77
CA PRO A 134 -19.68 -11.08 -12.24
C PRO A 134 -18.75 -11.01 -13.45
N GLY A 135 -17.82 -11.94 -13.50
CA GLY A 135 -16.88 -12.11 -14.62
C GLY A 135 -15.68 -11.16 -14.60
N GLY A 136 -14.62 -11.58 -15.26
CA GLY A 136 -13.33 -10.91 -15.29
C GLY A 136 -12.46 -11.21 -14.06
N ARG A 137 -11.16 -11.03 -14.24
CA ARG A 137 -10.18 -11.16 -13.15
C ARG A 137 -9.98 -9.80 -12.46
N ARG A 138 -9.92 -9.81 -11.15
CA ARG A 138 -9.68 -8.62 -10.33
C ARG A 138 -8.21 -8.48 -10.04
N VAL A 139 -7.60 -7.45 -10.60
CA VAL A 139 -6.17 -7.15 -10.45
C VAL A 139 -6.02 -6.08 -9.38
N ALA A 140 -5.44 -6.42 -8.25
CA ALA A 140 -5.08 -5.47 -7.22
C ALA A 140 -3.69 -4.88 -7.48
N VAL A 141 -3.55 -3.57 -7.28
CA VAL A 141 -2.27 -2.88 -7.30
C VAL A 141 -1.91 -2.48 -5.87
N GLY A 142 -0.91 -3.17 -5.31
CA GLY A 142 -0.43 -2.98 -3.94
C GLY A 142 -1.11 -3.86 -2.89
N THR A 143 -0.35 -4.23 -1.89
CA THR A 143 -0.76 -5.10 -0.79
C THR A 143 -1.80 -4.46 0.12
N THR A 144 -1.77 -3.13 0.30
CA THR A 144 -2.79 -2.41 1.07
C THR A 144 -4.15 -2.46 0.36
N THR A 145 -4.17 -2.40 -0.98
CA THR A 145 -5.39 -2.62 -1.76
C THR A 145 -5.99 -3.99 -1.48
N VAL A 146 -5.17 -5.05 -1.50
CA VAL A 146 -5.63 -6.41 -1.16
C VAL A 146 -6.26 -6.46 0.22
N ARG A 147 -5.58 -5.91 1.24
CA ARG A 147 -6.07 -5.90 2.62
C ARG A 147 -7.42 -5.19 2.73
N SER A 148 -7.57 -4.04 2.09
CA SER A 148 -8.82 -3.26 2.10
C SER A 148 -9.98 -4.00 1.43
N LEU A 149 -9.73 -4.66 0.29
CA LEU A 149 -10.77 -5.42 -0.42
C LEU A 149 -11.18 -6.67 0.37
N GLU A 150 -10.23 -7.40 0.93
CA GLU A 150 -10.51 -8.60 1.73
C GLU A 150 -11.23 -8.26 3.05
N ASP A 151 -10.88 -7.13 3.67
CA ASP A 151 -11.57 -6.62 4.86
C ASP A 151 -13.03 -6.26 4.55
N PHE A 152 -13.27 -5.51 3.48
CA PHE A 152 -14.62 -5.16 3.05
C PHE A 152 -15.46 -6.41 2.76
N LEU A 153 -14.95 -7.36 2.00
CA LEU A 153 -15.65 -8.59 1.61
C LEU A 153 -15.83 -9.57 2.77
N ALA A 154 -15.09 -9.44 3.86
CA ALA A 154 -15.33 -10.24 5.07
C ALA A 154 -16.64 -9.85 5.75
N GLY A 155 -17.03 -8.57 5.66
CA GLY A 155 -18.25 -8.05 6.29
C GLY A 155 -19.44 -7.84 5.36
N HIS A 156 -19.24 -7.88 4.04
CA HIS A 156 -20.27 -7.48 3.07
C HIS A 156 -20.42 -8.49 1.93
N ALA A 157 -21.66 -8.85 1.62
CA ALA A 157 -22.01 -9.76 0.52
C ALA A 157 -22.58 -9.02 -0.71
N ALA A 158 -22.71 -7.69 -0.66
CA ALA A 158 -23.22 -6.84 -1.74
C ALA A 158 -22.64 -5.43 -1.61
N PRO A 159 -22.65 -4.62 -2.69
CA PRO A 159 -22.26 -3.22 -2.61
C PRO A 159 -23.25 -2.44 -1.73
N LEU A 160 -22.74 -1.45 -1.01
CA LEU A 160 -23.52 -0.52 -0.21
C LEU A 160 -24.02 0.65 -1.08
N GLU A 161 -24.97 1.43 -0.54
CA GLU A 161 -25.47 2.63 -1.20
C GLU A 161 -24.51 3.81 -1.08
N ASP A 162 -23.73 3.83 0.01
CA ASP A 162 -22.76 4.90 0.33
C ASP A 162 -21.31 4.42 0.24
N PRO A 163 -20.33 5.34 0.09
CA PRO A 163 -18.91 5.03 0.22
C PRO A 163 -18.62 4.41 1.60
N TYR A 164 -17.87 3.32 1.59
CA TYR A 164 -17.47 2.64 2.82
C TYR A 164 -16.13 3.18 3.33
N ARG A 165 -16.08 3.54 4.61
CA ARG A 165 -14.87 3.97 5.29
C ARG A 165 -14.61 3.09 6.48
N ALA A 166 -13.38 2.56 6.57
CA ALA A 166 -12.97 1.70 7.67
C ALA A 166 -11.47 1.81 7.93
N ALA A 167 -11.05 1.21 9.03
CA ALA A 167 -9.66 0.94 9.32
C ALA A 167 -9.46 -0.56 9.44
N THR A 168 -8.49 -1.12 8.72
CA THR A 168 -8.20 -2.54 8.76
C THR A 168 -6.87 -2.85 9.41
N GLY A 169 -6.88 -3.77 10.37
CA GLY A 169 -5.70 -4.44 10.92
C GLY A 169 -5.55 -5.87 10.39
N LEU A 170 -6.17 -6.20 9.26
CA LEU A 170 -6.19 -7.55 8.72
C LEU A 170 -4.77 -8.02 8.37
N PHE A 171 -4.34 -9.13 8.98
CA PHE A 171 -3.09 -9.79 8.67
C PHE A 171 -3.36 -10.97 7.72
N LEU A 172 -2.87 -10.86 6.50
CA LEU A 172 -3.01 -11.90 5.47
C LEU A 172 -1.71 -12.71 5.40
N HIS A 173 -1.82 -14.00 5.67
CA HIS A 173 -0.70 -14.96 5.65
C HIS A 173 -1.21 -16.36 5.29
N PRO A 174 -0.35 -17.29 4.84
CA PRO A 174 -0.75 -18.68 4.56
C PRO A 174 -1.19 -19.44 5.82
N PRO A 175 -2.14 -20.38 5.69
CA PRO A 175 -2.99 -20.63 4.53
C PRO A 175 -4.16 -19.63 4.48
N ARG A 176 -4.45 -19.06 3.33
CA ARG A 176 -5.54 -18.09 3.16
C ARG A 176 -6.13 -18.17 1.76
N ASP A 177 -7.47 -18.18 1.67
CA ASP A 177 -8.20 -17.94 0.42
C ASP A 177 -8.54 -16.46 0.26
N PHE A 178 -8.60 -16.00 -0.99
CA PHE A 178 -8.92 -14.62 -1.34
C PHE A 178 -10.28 -14.55 -2.02
N ARG A 179 -11.06 -13.51 -1.68
CA ARG A 179 -12.41 -13.27 -2.21
C ARG A 179 -12.46 -12.15 -3.23
N GLY A 180 -11.59 -11.15 -3.06
CA GLY A 180 -11.61 -9.89 -3.79
C GLY A 180 -10.49 -9.73 -4.81
N VAL A 181 -9.51 -10.63 -4.85
CA VAL A 181 -8.30 -10.47 -5.66
C VAL A 181 -7.93 -11.78 -6.31
N ASP A 182 -7.78 -11.73 -7.64
CA ASP A 182 -7.37 -12.87 -8.47
C ASP A 182 -5.93 -12.72 -8.96
N VAL A 183 -5.41 -11.47 -9.00
CA VAL A 183 -4.08 -11.11 -9.50
C VAL A 183 -3.53 -9.96 -8.67
N LEU A 184 -2.25 -9.98 -8.39
CA LEU A 184 -1.59 -8.93 -7.61
C LEU A 184 -0.41 -8.34 -8.38
N ILE A 185 -0.38 -7.00 -8.48
CA ILE A 185 0.83 -6.24 -8.84
C ILE A 185 1.42 -5.67 -7.54
N THR A 186 2.67 -5.99 -7.25
CA THR A 186 3.34 -5.53 -6.02
C THR A 186 4.84 -5.39 -6.21
N ASN A 187 5.49 -4.64 -5.31
CA ASN A 187 6.96 -4.54 -5.26
C ASN A 187 7.59 -5.82 -4.68
N PHE A 188 8.91 -5.94 -4.81
CA PHE A 188 9.69 -6.86 -3.99
C PHE A 188 9.85 -6.28 -2.58
N HIS A 189 9.48 -7.06 -1.56
CA HIS A 189 9.39 -6.62 -0.17
C HIS A 189 10.62 -6.98 0.67
N GLN A 190 10.74 -6.33 1.84
CA GLN A 190 11.79 -6.63 2.81
C GLN A 190 11.61 -8.00 3.47
N PRO A 191 12.71 -8.65 3.88
CA PRO A 191 12.65 -9.82 4.74
C PRO A 191 11.88 -9.54 6.05
N CYS A 192 11.30 -10.59 6.63
CA CYS A 192 10.55 -10.51 7.89
C CYS A 192 9.42 -9.47 7.88
N SER A 193 8.79 -9.22 6.73
CA SER A 193 7.66 -8.29 6.62
C SER A 193 6.33 -9.01 6.49
N THR A 194 5.27 -8.40 7.01
CA THR A 194 3.89 -8.85 6.82
C THR A 194 3.48 -8.89 5.36
N LEU A 195 4.14 -8.09 4.53
CA LEU A 195 3.91 -8.02 3.08
C LEU A 195 4.39 -9.29 2.37
N LEU A 196 5.53 -9.88 2.79
CA LEU A 196 5.96 -11.20 2.28
C LEU A 196 4.98 -12.31 2.65
N CYS A 197 4.40 -12.27 3.85
CA CYS A 197 3.38 -13.23 4.25
C CYS A 197 2.15 -13.15 3.34
N LEU A 198 1.68 -11.94 3.01
CA LEU A 198 0.57 -11.73 2.09
C LEU A 198 0.89 -12.25 0.69
N VAL A 199 2.08 -11.94 0.16
CA VAL A 199 2.51 -12.43 -1.16
C VAL A 199 2.59 -13.95 -1.19
N ALA A 200 3.15 -14.57 -0.15
CA ALA A 200 3.18 -16.03 -0.03
C ALA A 200 1.77 -16.64 -0.01
N ALA A 201 0.79 -16.00 0.65
CA ALA A 201 -0.59 -16.47 0.68
C ALA A 201 -1.26 -16.38 -0.71
N ILE A 202 -1.01 -15.32 -1.48
CA ILE A 202 -1.57 -15.13 -2.83
C ILE A 202 -0.96 -16.08 -3.87
N LEU A 203 0.31 -16.46 -3.71
CA LEU A 203 0.98 -17.40 -4.61
C LEU A 203 0.33 -18.79 -4.61
N THR A 204 -0.20 -19.22 -3.47
CA THR A 204 -0.88 -20.52 -3.32
C THR A 204 -2.07 -20.38 -2.37
N PRO A 205 -3.20 -19.85 -2.85
CA PRO A 205 -4.39 -19.69 -2.00
C PRO A 205 -4.80 -21.01 -1.34
N GLY A 206 -5.13 -20.95 -0.05
CA GLY A 206 -5.52 -22.12 0.75
C GLY A 206 -4.38 -23.05 1.18
N SER A 207 -3.13 -22.82 0.72
CA SER A 207 -1.95 -23.65 1.04
C SER A 207 -0.86 -22.85 1.75
N THR A 208 0.09 -23.57 2.36
CA THR A 208 1.33 -23.01 2.91
C THR A 208 2.52 -23.08 1.94
N ASP A 209 2.36 -23.68 0.77
CA ASP A 209 3.45 -23.92 -0.20
C ASP A 209 4.03 -22.63 -0.76
N GLY A 210 3.24 -21.53 -0.77
CA GLY A 210 3.68 -20.22 -1.20
C GLY A 210 4.89 -19.67 -0.44
N VAL A 211 5.16 -20.19 0.76
CA VAL A 211 6.39 -19.85 1.51
C VAL A 211 7.64 -20.39 0.80
N GLY A 212 7.57 -21.56 0.22
CA GLY A 212 8.63 -22.13 -0.64
C GLY A 212 8.77 -21.32 -1.92
N TRP A 213 7.67 -21.11 -2.61
CA TRP A 213 7.62 -20.37 -3.88
C TRP A 213 8.18 -18.95 -3.78
N ILE A 214 7.83 -18.21 -2.74
CA ILE A 214 8.36 -16.83 -2.59
C ILE A 214 9.88 -16.81 -2.42
N ARG A 215 10.47 -17.82 -1.78
CA ARG A 215 11.92 -17.93 -1.63
C ARG A 215 12.61 -18.20 -2.97
N GLU A 216 12.04 -19.08 -3.79
CA GLU A 216 12.56 -19.38 -5.13
C GLU A 216 12.46 -18.16 -6.06
N ILE A 217 11.29 -17.48 -6.08
CA ILE A 217 11.07 -16.26 -6.86
C ILE A 217 12.08 -15.17 -6.46
N TYR A 218 12.31 -14.99 -5.16
CA TYR A 218 13.26 -13.97 -4.69
C TYR A 218 14.71 -14.34 -4.97
N ALA A 219 15.07 -15.62 -4.89
CA ALA A 219 16.40 -16.09 -5.29
C ALA A 219 16.65 -15.83 -6.78
N GLU A 220 15.68 -16.10 -7.65
CA GLU A 220 15.75 -15.81 -9.08
C GLU A 220 15.81 -14.31 -9.36
N ALA A 221 15.01 -13.51 -8.65
CA ALA A 221 15.02 -12.05 -8.80
C ALA A 221 16.38 -11.46 -8.40
N ILE A 222 17.00 -11.96 -7.32
CA ILE A 222 18.34 -11.55 -6.91
C ILE A 222 19.39 -11.96 -7.97
N ALA A 223 19.32 -13.20 -8.46
CA ALA A 223 20.26 -13.70 -9.47
C ALA A 223 20.17 -12.91 -10.78
N ARG A 224 19.01 -12.36 -11.12
CA ARG A 224 18.77 -11.50 -12.28
C ARG A 224 18.91 -10.00 -12.00
N GLU A 225 19.40 -9.61 -10.84
CA GLU A 225 19.65 -8.22 -10.47
C GLU A 225 18.39 -7.31 -10.48
N TYR A 226 17.20 -7.87 -10.19
CA TYR A 226 16.01 -7.06 -9.97
C TYR A 226 16.19 -6.13 -8.77
N ARG A 227 15.65 -4.92 -8.89
CA ARG A 227 15.70 -3.92 -7.82
C ARG A 227 14.54 -4.13 -6.85
N PHE A 228 14.83 -4.00 -5.58
CA PHE A 228 13.90 -4.26 -4.49
C PHE A 228 13.34 -2.97 -3.89
N PHE A 229 12.26 -3.09 -3.14
CA PHE A 229 11.60 -2.07 -2.32
C PHE A 229 10.84 -1.02 -3.14
N SER A 230 10.59 0.17 -2.53
CA SER A 230 9.65 1.18 -3.02
C SER A 230 9.95 1.71 -4.43
N TYR A 231 11.22 1.92 -4.74
CA TYR A 231 11.69 2.39 -6.07
C TYR A 231 12.27 1.26 -6.93
N GLY A 232 12.10 0.03 -6.48
CA GLY A 232 12.54 -1.15 -7.21
C GLY A 232 11.58 -1.56 -8.32
N ASP A 233 11.74 -2.79 -8.75
CA ASP A 233 10.88 -3.39 -9.78
C ASP A 233 9.59 -3.93 -9.16
N ALA A 234 8.64 -4.37 -9.98
CA ALA A 234 7.38 -4.95 -9.55
C ALA A 234 7.24 -6.39 -10.02
N MET A 235 6.44 -7.16 -9.27
CA MET A 235 5.98 -8.49 -9.64
C MET A 235 4.53 -8.44 -10.08
N LEU A 236 4.17 -9.23 -11.08
CA LEU A 236 2.80 -9.58 -11.43
C LEU A 236 2.57 -11.05 -11.05
N ILE A 237 1.66 -11.30 -10.13
CA ILE A 237 1.29 -12.62 -9.62
C ILE A 237 -0.08 -12.97 -10.22
N LEU A 238 -0.15 -14.06 -11.01
CA LEU A 238 -1.30 -14.48 -11.81
C LEU A 238 -2.06 -15.65 -11.18
#